data_b2d20f547a55ccbd958cc760ac25f8bd
#
_entry.id   b2d20f547a55ccbd958cc760ac25f8bd
#
_cell.length_a   1.000
_cell.length_b   1.000
_cell.length_c   1.000
_cell.angle_alpha   90.00
_cell.angle_beta   90.00
_cell.angle_gamma   90.00
#
_symmetry.space_group_name_H-M   'P 1'
#
loop_
_entity.id
_entity.type
_entity.pdbx_description
1 polymer ?
#
loop_
_entity_poly.entity_id
_entity_poly.type
_entity_poly.pdbx_seq_one_letter_code
_entity_poly.pdbx_strand_id
1 'polypeptide(L)'
;METHHITPARGLSETGLKWIALVTMVLDHIHYFFSFTGCVPEWFSMVGRLGAPLFLFCLVEGFTHTHSRKRYFARVYVLSTAMSTLLLLMAFGGLLVRPDGFYPTNGMMTTFVILMVIFQGIDWLGQRRMVRGLAAFLLPLAWPFLATGLLAALPALASPLGIACYTVLPIWGVTGDS
;
A
#
# COMPACT_ATOMS: atom_id res chain seq x y z
N MET A 1 50.82 12.50 9.40
CA MET A 1 49.80 11.57 8.89
C MET A 1 48.55 11.78 9.75
N GLU A 2 47.74 12.76 9.38
CA GLU A 2 46.56 13.17 10.15
C GLU A 2 45.45 12.18 9.86
N THR A 3 45.05 11.43 10.88
CA THR A 3 43.87 10.58 10.83
C THR A 3 42.63 11.49 10.89
N HIS A 4 42.02 11.77 9.72
CA HIS A 4 40.69 12.37 9.65
C HIS A 4 39.71 11.47 10.40
N HIS A 5 39.35 11.84 11.62
CA HIS A 5 38.18 11.35 12.32
C HIS A 5 36.94 11.81 11.56
N ILE A 6 36.45 10.94 10.69
CA ILE A 6 35.13 11.13 10.08
C ILE A 6 34.10 10.90 11.20
N THR A 7 33.61 11.97 11.80
CA THR A 7 32.43 11.92 12.67
C THR A 7 31.29 11.34 11.86
N PRO A 8 30.66 10.23 12.31
CA PRO A 8 29.50 9.70 11.60
C PRO A 8 28.41 10.77 11.60
N ALA A 9 27.98 11.16 10.40
CA ALA A 9 26.85 12.06 10.25
C ALA A 9 25.69 11.50 11.08
N ARG A 10 25.14 12.29 12.00
CA ARG A 10 23.92 11.94 12.74
C ARG A 10 22.76 11.87 11.74
N GLY A 11 22.59 10.72 11.12
CA GLY A 11 21.43 10.41 10.31
C GLY A 11 20.17 10.34 11.17
N LEU A 12 19.01 10.56 10.55
CA LEU A 12 17.73 10.33 11.21
C LEU A 12 17.66 8.87 11.67
N SER A 13 17.26 8.65 12.92
CA SER A 13 17.00 7.29 13.40
C SER A 13 15.85 6.68 12.62
N GLU A 14 15.84 5.36 12.47
CA GLU A 14 14.72 4.62 11.83
C GLU A 14 13.36 4.99 12.43
N THR A 15 13.33 5.15 13.76
CA THR A 15 12.13 5.59 14.48
C THR A 15 11.74 7.03 14.10
N GLY A 16 12.72 7.94 13.99
CA GLY A 16 12.45 9.33 13.56
C GLY A 16 11.88 9.40 12.16
N LEU A 17 12.41 8.58 11.23
CA LEU A 17 11.90 8.50 9.86
C LEU A 17 10.45 8.00 9.82
N LYS A 18 10.11 7.00 10.64
CA LYS A 18 8.74 6.48 10.77
C LYS A 18 7.76 7.54 11.30
N TRP A 19 8.19 8.37 12.27
CA TRP A 19 7.39 9.47 12.76
C TRP A 19 7.15 10.55 11.71
N ILE A 20 8.18 10.91 10.94
CA ILE A 20 8.04 11.87 9.83
C ILE A 20 7.06 11.33 8.80
N ALA A 21 7.22 10.06 8.39
CA ALA A 21 6.31 9.41 7.47
C ALA A 21 4.87 9.39 7.97
N LEU A 22 4.66 9.13 9.27
CA LEU A 22 3.34 9.14 9.88
C LEU A 22 2.71 10.54 9.86
N VAL A 23 3.46 11.55 10.26
CA VAL A 23 2.95 12.95 10.27
C VAL A 23 2.60 13.41 8.86
N THR A 24 3.46 13.16 7.87
CA THR A 24 3.18 13.52 6.47
C THR A 24 1.96 12.78 5.93
N MET A 25 1.78 11.51 6.27
CA MET A 25 0.59 10.74 5.91
C MET A 25 -0.68 11.31 6.55
N VAL A 26 -0.63 11.72 7.83
CA VAL A 26 -1.78 12.33 8.50
C VAL A 26 -2.18 13.64 7.81
N LEU A 27 -1.22 14.48 7.43
CA LEU A 27 -1.49 15.72 6.68
C LEU A 27 -2.16 15.42 5.34
N ASP A 28 -1.67 14.41 4.60
CA ASP A 28 -2.28 13.97 3.35
C ASP A 28 -3.72 13.53 3.53
N HIS A 29 -3.99 12.72 4.55
CA HIS A 29 -5.34 12.25 4.85
C HIS A 29 -6.28 13.38 5.29
N ILE A 30 -5.79 14.37 6.03
CA ILE A 30 -6.59 15.55 6.36
C ILE A 30 -7.00 16.28 5.08
N HIS A 31 -6.08 16.48 4.14
CA HIS A 31 -6.42 17.08 2.85
C HIS A 31 -7.37 16.17 2.05
N TYR A 32 -7.08 14.89 1.97
CA TYR A 32 -7.87 13.90 1.23
C TYR A 32 -9.34 13.86 1.69
N PHE A 33 -9.59 13.88 3.01
CA PHE A 33 -10.94 13.83 3.55
C PHE A 33 -11.67 15.17 3.58
N PHE A 34 -10.95 16.29 3.77
CA PHE A 34 -11.56 17.58 4.06
C PHE A 34 -11.29 18.67 3.01
N SER A 35 -10.63 18.35 1.90
CA SER A 35 -10.36 19.33 0.81
C SER A 35 -11.62 19.99 0.26
N PHE A 36 -12.74 19.26 0.23
CA PHE A 36 -14.04 19.77 -0.25
C PHE A 36 -14.58 20.96 0.56
N THR A 37 -14.12 21.13 1.81
CA THR A 37 -14.52 22.26 2.66
C THR A 37 -13.89 23.59 2.25
N GLY A 38 -12.83 23.57 1.42
CA GLY A 38 -12.04 24.74 1.06
C GLY A 38 -11.18 25.31 2.20
N CYS A 39 -11.25 24.73 3.41
CA CYS A 39 -10.51 25.20 4.59
C CYS A 39 -9.11 24.58 4.73
N VAL A 40 -8.84 23.48 4.03
CA VAL A 40 -7.57 22.75 4.15
C VAL A 40 -6.58 23.25 3.11
N PRO A 41 -5.39 23.74 3.53
CA PRO A 41 -4.39 24.25 2.62
C PRO A 41 -3.85 23.15 1.68
N GLU A 42 -3.60 23.48 0.41
CA GLU A 42 -3.06 22.54 -0.58
C GLU A 42 -1.67 21.99 -0.22
N TRP A 43 -0.87 22.75 0.54
CA TRP A 43 0.44 22.29 0.96
C TRP A 43 0.40 21.02 1.84
N PHE A 44 -0.75 20.71 2.47
CA PHE A 44 -0.95 19.44 3.20
C PHE A 44 -0.78 18.25 2.27
N SER A 45 -1.37 18.30 1.08
CA SER A 45 -1.19 17.26 0.06
C SER A 45 0.24 17.23 -0.50
N MET A 46 0.83 18.42 -0.73
CA MET A 46 2.21 18.50 -1.25
C MET A 46 3.21 17.84 -0.30
N VAL A 47 3.12 18.15 1.00
CA VAL A 47 3.97 17.54 2.03
C VAL A 47 3.58 16.07 2.25
N GLY A 48 2.29 15.77 2.21
CA GLY A 48 1.74 14.43 2.39
C GLY A 48 2.25 13.42 1.38
N ARG A 49 2.48 13.82 0.14
CA ARG A 49 3.07 12.97 -0.92
C ARG A 49 4.45 12.40 -0.57
N LEU A 50 5.18 13.02 0.36
CA LEU A 50 6.44 12.48 0.88
C LEU A 50 6.21 11.26 1.79
N GLY A 51 5.02 11.08 2.34
CA GLY A 51 4.69 9.96 3.20
C GLY A 51 4.84 8.61 2.50
N ALA A 52 4.33 8.49 1.28
CA ALA A 52 4.39 7.22 0.52
C ALA A 52 5.82 6.72 0.28
N PRO A 53 6.77 7.49 -0.27
CA PRO A 53 8.15 7.04 -0.44
C PRO A 53 8.87 6.78 0.87
N LEU A 54 8.57 7.53 1.94
CA LEU A 54 9.16 7.28 3.26
C LEU A 54 8.67 5.96 3.86
N PHE A 55 7.36 5.68 3.77
CA PHE A 55 6.82 4.39 4.20
C PHE A 55 7.33 3.24 3.35
N LEU A 56 7.47 3.44 2.03
CA LEU A 56 8.06 2.44 1.15
C LEU A 56 9.51 2.13 1.55
N PHE A 57 10.29 3.14 1.84
CA PHE A 57 11.67 2.95 2.36
C PHE A 57 11.67 2.13 3.65
N CYS A 58 10.83 2.49 4.63
CA CYS A 58 10.69 1.76 5.89
C CYS A 58 10.21 0.32 5.67
N LEU A 59 9.34 0.09 4.68
CA LEU A 59 8.84 -1.24 4.30
C LEU A 59 9.99 -2.11 3.75
N VAL A 60 10.76 -1.58 2.81
CA VAL A 60 11.91 -2.28 2.19
C VAL A 60 12.94 -2.61 3.24
N GLU A 61 13.31 -1.63 4.06
CA GLU A 61 14.26 -1.79 5.16
C GLU A 61 13.79 -2.87 6.14
N GLY A 62 12.52 -2.78 6.58
CA GLY A 62 11.92 -3.79 7.45
C GLY A 62 11.85 -5.18 6.81
N PHE A 63 11.53 -5.27 5.51
CA PHE A 63 11.44 -6.56 4.81
C PHE A 63 12.80 -7.20 4.58
N THR A 64 13.83 -6.42 4.30
CA THR A 64 15.20 -6.92 4.05
C THR A 64 15.91 -7.34 5.32
N HIS A 65 15.73 -6.62 6.43
CA HIS A 65 16.41 -6.86 7.69
C HIS A 65 15.62 -7.71 8.69
N THR A 66 14.38 -8.12 8.35
CA THR A 66 13.57 -8.94 9.27
C THR A 66 14.08 -10.37 9.36
N HIS A 67 14.10 -10.90 10.59
CA HIS A 67 14.42 -12.31 10.83
C HIS A 67 13.41 -13.28 10.17
N SER A 68 12.14 -12.88 10.02
CA SER A 68 11.09 -13.71 9.41
C SER A 68 10.23 -12.91 8.45
N ARG A 69 10.57 -12.95 7.17
CA ARG A 69 9.81 -12.30 6.08
C ARG A 69 8.35 -12.74 6.02
N LYS A 70 8.08 -14.03 6.30
CA LYS A 70 6.70 -14.54 6.34
C LYS A 70 5.85 -13.86 7.40
N ARG A 71 6.38 -13.68 8.63
CA ARG A 71 5.66 -12.98 9.71
C ARG A 71 5.49 -11.50 9.41
N TYR A 72 6.50 -10.86 8.82
CA TYR A 72 6.44 -9.47 8.41
C TYR A 72 5.37 -9.27 7.34
N PHE A 73 5.40 -10.07 6.28
CA PHE A 73 4.37 -10.09 5.24
C PHE A 73 2.97 -10.31 5.83
N ALA A 74 2.79 -11.32 6.67
CA ALA A 74 1.49 -11.62 7.27
C ALA A 74 0.94 -10.44 8.08
N ARG A 75 1.78 -9.71 8.83
CA ARG A 75 1.36 -8.53 9.58
C ARG A 75 0.86 -7.41 8.66
N VAL A 76 1.62 -7.09 7.61
CA VAL A 76 1.24 -6.05 6.66
C VAL A 76 -0.01 -6.47 5.88
N TYR A 77 -0.10 -7.73 5.48
CA TYR A 77 -1.27 -8.29 4.79
C TYR A 77 -2.54 -8.23 5.65
N VAL A 78 -2.46 -8.67 6.90
CA VAL A 78 -3.60 -8.62 7.85
C VAL A 78 -4.02 -7.17 8.08
N LEU A 79 -3.05 -6.24 8.25
CA LEU A 79 -3.34 -4.83 8.41
C LEU A 79 -4.01 -4.24 7.17
N SER A 80 -3.52 -4.58 5.97
CA SER A 80 -4.13 -4.16 4.70
C SER A 80 -5.56 -4.67 4.55
N THR A 81 -5.78 -5.97 4.81
CA THR A 81 -7.11 -6.60 4.73
C THR A 81 -8.08 -5.99 5.74
N ALA A 82 -7.63 -5.80 6.99
CA ALA A 82 -8.45 -5.17 8.03
C ALA A 82 -8.85 -3.75 7.67
N MET A 83 -7.92 -2.95 7.14
CA MET A 83 -8.19 -1.59 6.71
C MET A 83 -9.17 -1.56 5.52
N SER A 84 -8.95 -2.41 4.51
CA SER A 84 -9.87 -2.50 3.36
C SER A 84 -11.28 -2.93 3.79
N THR A 85 -11.38 -3.90 4.70
CA THR A 85 -12.67 -4.36 5.24
C THR A 85 -13.35 -3.25 6.04
N LEU A 86 -12.61 -2.53 6.88
CA LEU A 86 -13.13 -1.40 7.65
C LEU A 86 -13.69 -0.30 6.73
N LEU A 87 -12.91 0.12 5.72
CA LEU A 87 -13.35 1.13 4.76
C LEU A 87 -14.58 0.68 3.97
N LEU A 88 -14.63 -0.59 3.57
CA LEU A 88 -15.80 -1.15 2.88
C LEU A 88 -17.05 -1.14 3.77
N LEU A 89 -16.93 -1.54 5.03
CA LEU A 89 -18.03 -1.51 5.99
C LEU A 89 -18.52 -0.08 6.25
N MET A 90 -17.61 0.87 6.36
CA MET A 90 -17.95 2.29 6.52
C MET A 90 -18.63 2.85 5.26
N ALA A 91 -18.20 2.44 4.06
CA ALA A 91 -18.83 2.82 2.81
C ALA A 91 -20.25 2.25 2.70
N PHE A 92 -20.48 0.99 3.05
CA PHE A 92 -21.83 0.39 3.11
C PHE A 92 -22.73 1.07 4.16
N GLY A 93 -22.16 1.53 5.26
CA GLY A 93 -22.88 2.33 6.28
C GLY A 93 -23.13 3.79 5.88
N GLY A 94 -22.67 4.23 4.72
CA GLY A 94 -22.80 5.61 4.24
C GLY A 94 -21.97 6.64 5.02
N LEU A 95 -21.05 6.19 5.89
CA LEU A 95 -20.30 7.08 6.79
C LEU A 95 -19.19 7.87 6.09
N LEU A 96 -18.60 7.31 5.02
CA LEU A 96 -17.48 7.92 4.30
C LEU A 96 -17.78 8.23 2.83
N VAL A 97 -19.04 8.02 2.40
CA VAL A 97 -19.46 8.35 1.04
C VAL A 97 -19.88 9.80 1.00
N ARG A 98 -19.20 10.61 0.19
CA ARG A 98 -19.55 12.02 -0.01
C ARG A 98 -20.67 12.18 -1.06
N PRO A 99 -21.37 13.32 -1.07
CA PRO A 99 -22.41 13.59 -2.07
C PRO A 99 -21.93 13.57 -3.52
N ASP A 100 -20.63 13.78 -3.75
CA ASP A 100 -19.98 13.71 -5.06
C ASP A 100 -19.63 12.27 -5.50
N GLY A 101 -20.00 11.25 -4.70
CA GLY A 101 -19.72 9.84 -4.97
C GLY A 101 -18.31 9.38 -4.54
N PHE A 102 -17.52 10.28 -3.98
CA PHE A 102 -16.18 9.92 -3.48
C PHE A 102 -16.27 9.00 -2.26
N TYR A 103 -15.43 7.97 -2.24
CA TYR A 103 -15.21 7.10 -1.08
C TYR A 103 -13.71 6.73 -0.98
N PRO A 104 -13.18 6.65 0.24
CA PRO A 104 -11.76 6.38 0.43
C PRO A 104 -11.41 4.92 0.10
N THR A 105 -10.27 4.72 -0.53
CA THR A 105 -9.73 3.40 -0.89
C THR A 105 -8.42 3.12 -0.18
N ASN A 106 -8.09 1.82 0.00
CA ASN A 106 -6.85 1.38 0.64
C ASN A 106 -5.74 1.10 -0.39
N GLY A 107 -5.46 2.04 -1.29
CA GLY A 107 -4.48 1.84 -2.37
C GLY A 107 -3.06 1.65 -1.85
N MET A 108 -2.60 2.43 -0.88
CA MET A 108 -1.23 2.41 -0.37
C MET A 108 -0.86 1.07 0.28
N MET A 109 -1.68 0.56 1.21
CA MET A 109 -1.39 -0.70 1.90
C MET A 109 -1.44 -1.89 0.94
N THR A 110 -2.37 -1.88 -0.01
CA THR A 110 -2.47 -2.88 -1.08
C THR A 110 -1.20 -2.88 -1.93
N THR A 111 -0.70 -1.71 -2.31
CA THR A 111 0.56 -1.55 -3.03
C THR A 111 1.75 -2.14 -2.24
N PHE A 112 1.81 -1.91 -0.94
CA PHE A 112 2.86 -2.47 -0.09
C PHE A 112 2.86 -4.00 -0.06
N VAL A 113 1.68 -4.62 0.00
CA VAL A 113 1.54 -6.09 -0.08
C VAL A 113 2.06 -6.61 -1.43
N ILE A 114 1.66 -5.98 -2.52
CA ILE A 114 2.11 -6.36 -3.88
C ILE A 114 3.63 -6.21 -4.01
N LEU A 115 4.20 -5.10 -3.55
CA LEU A 115 5.64 -4.86 -3.62
C LEU A 115 6.44 -5.90 -2.82
N MET A 116 5.96 -6.33 -1.66
CA MET A 116 6.63 -7.41 -0.91
C MET A 116 6.61 -8.74 -1.67
N VAL A 117 5.54 -9.04 -2.38
CA VAL A 117 5.47 -10.23 -3.26
C VAL A 117 6.49 -10.12 -4.40
N ILE A 118 6.58 -8.96 -5.03
CA ILE A 118 7.55 -8.68 -6.10
C ILE A 118 8.99 -8.79 -5.57
N PHE A 119 9.31 -8.19 -4.43
CA PHE A 119 10.65 -8.30 -3.82
C PHE A 119 11.02 -9.74 -3.50
N GLN A 120 10.08 -10.52 -2.96
CA GLN A 120 10.31 -11.96 -2.75
C GLN A 120 10.51 -12.70 -4.09
N GLY A 121 9.81 -12.29 -5.14
CA GLY A 121 9.98 -12.81 -6.49
C GLY A 121 11.39 -12.55 -7.05
N ILE A 122 11.92 -11.33 -6.88
CA ILE A 122 13.29 -10.96 -7.29
C ILE A 122 14.31 -11.83 -6.57
N ASP A 123 14.15 -12.06 -5.26
CA ASP A 123 15.04 -12.94 -4.50
C ASP A 123 15.00 -14.39 -5.00
N TRP A 124 13.82 -14.90 -5.37
CA TRP A 124 13.70 -16.24 -5.95
C TRP A 124 14.35 -16.34 -7.32
N LEU A 125 14.27 -15.30 -8.14
CA LEU A 125 14.98 -15.23 -9.41
C LEU A 125 16.51 -15.26 -9.19
N GLY A 126 17.02 -14.50 -8.23
CA GLY A 126 18.43 -14.54 -7.83
C GLY A 126 18.90 -15.91 -7.34
N GLN A 127 18.00 -16.68 -6.69
CA GLN A 127 18.24 -18.07 -6.26
C GLN A 127 18.04 -19.11 -7.38
N ARG A 128 17.90 -18.70 -8.63
CA ARG A 128 17.59 -19.54 -9.79
C ARG A 128 16.27 -20.33 -9.71
N ARG A 129 15.35 -19.90 -8.86
CA ARG A 129 13.98 -20.47 -8.78
C ARG A 129 13.06 -19.76 -9.76
N MET A 130 13.35 -19.89 -11.05
CA MET A 130 12.75 -19.10 -12.14
C MET A 130 11.21 -19.13 -12.14
N VAL A 131 10.59 -20.32 -12.02
CA VAL A 131 9.12 -20.45 -12.06
C VAL A 131 8.45 -19.68 -10.92
N ARG A 132 8.96 -19.78 -9.69
CA ARG A 132 8.38 -19.09 -8.52
C ARG A 132 8.61 -17.59 -8.60
N GLY A 133 9.79 -17.17 -9.02
CA GLY A 133 10.13 -15.76 -9.17
C GLY A 133 9.29 -15.09 -10.26
N LEU A 134 9.17 -15.72 -11.42
CA LEU A 134 8.36 -15.22 -12.53
C LEU A 134 6.87 -15.18 -12.16
N ALA A 135 6.36 -16.21 -11.50
CA ALA A 135 4.98 -16.23 -11.03
C ALA A 135 4.70 -15.10 -10.02
N ALA A 136 5.59 -14.86 -9.05
CA ALA A 136 5.43 -13.78 -8.08
C ALA A 136 5.49 -12.38 -8.72
N PHE A 137 6.13 -12.26 -9.88
CA PHE A 137 6.18 -11.01 -10.63
C PHE A 137 4.96 -10.83 -11.55
N LEU A 138 4.58 -11.87 -12.28
CA LEU A 138 3.51 -11.79 -13.28
C LEU A 138 2.10 -11.86 -12.67
N LEU A 139 1.90 -12.63 -11.58
CA LEU A 139 0.57 -12.78 -10.98
C LEU A 139 -0.03 -11.46 -10.50
N PRO A 140 0.69 -10.58 -9.77
CA PRO A 140 0.15 -9.29 -9.38
C PRO A 140 -0.19 -8.38 -10.56
N LEU A 141 0.58 -8.48 -11.66
CA LEU A 141 0.33 -7.70 -12.89
C LEU A 141 -0.85 -8.24 -13.70
N ALA A 142 -0.99 -9.54 -13.79
CA ALA A 142 -2.07 -10.19 -14.55
C ALA A 142 -3.40 -10.18 -13.78
N TRP A 143 -3.35 -10.17 -12.45
CA TRP A 143 -4.52 -10.32 -11.58
C TRP A 143 -5.64 -9.30 -11.86
N PRO A 144 -5.39 -7.99 -12.02
CA PRO A 144 -6.45 -7.01 -12.31
C PRO A 144 -7.23 -7.34 -13.58
N PHE A 145 -6.53 -7.79 -14.63
CA PHE A 145 -7.15 -8.16 -15.91
C PHE A 145 -7.95 -9.46 -15.79
N LEU A 146 -7.43 -10.43 -15.05
CA LEU A 146 -8.13 -11.69 -14.77
C LEU A 146 -9.38 -11.44 -13.92
N ALA A 147 -9.28 -10.62 -12.89
CA ALA A 147 -10.39 -10.29 -12.01
C ALA A 147 -11.51 -9.55 -12.76
N THR A 148 -11.19 -8.54 -13.57
CA THR A 148 -12.18 -7.84 -14.41
C THR A 148 -12.83 -8.76 -15.43
N GLY A 149 -12.04 -9.61 -16.10
CA GLY A 149 -12.57 -10.60 -17.03
C GLY A 149 -13.50 -11.61 -16.34
N LEU A 150 -13.13 -12.08 -15.15
CA LEU A 150 -13.95 -13.02 -14.38
C LEU A 150 -15.24 -12.40 -13.87
N LEU A 151 -15.20 -11.14 -13.39
CA LEU A 151 -16.38 -10.40 -12.97
C LEU A 151 -17.35 -10.17 -14.14
N ALA A 152 -16.84 -9.89 -15.33
CA ALA A 152 -17.64 -9.71 -16.53
C ALA A 152 -18.27 -11.03 -17.02
N ALA A 153 -17.53 -12.14 -16.91
CA ALA A 153 -17.99 -13.46 -17.34
C ALA A 153 -19.01 -14.10 -16.38
N LEU A 154 -18.97 -13.76 -15.10
CA LEU A 154 -19.80 -14.36 -14.04
C LEU A 154 -20.57 -13.29 -13.25
N PRO A 155 -21.57 -12.63 -13.85
CA PRO A 155 -22.32 -11.55 -13.19
C PRO A 155 -23.06 -11.99 -11.93
N ALA A 156 -23.45 -13.25 -11.82
CA ALA A 156 -24.08 -13.80 -10.60
C ALA A 156 -23.12 -13.83 -9.39
N LEU A 157 -21.81 -13.90 -9.64
CA LEU A 157 -20.75 -13.88 -8.61
C LEU A 157 -20.09 -12.51 -8.49
N ALA A 158 -20.53 -11.52 -9.26
CA ALA A 158 -19.87 -10.21 -9.31
C ALA A 158 -19.86 -9.52 -7.94
N SER A 159 -20.94 -9.59 -7.17
CA SER A 159 -21.01 -8.96 -5.85
C SER A 159 -20.09 -9.63 -4.81
N PRO A 160 -20.19 -10.95 -4.51
CA PRO A 160 -19.32 -11.56 -3.52
C PRO A 160 -17.85 -11.59 -3.96
N LEU A 161 -17.59 -11.79 -5.25
CA LEU A 161 -16.23 -11.79 -5.80
C LEU A 161 -15.62 -10.38 -5.76
N GLY A 162 -16.41 -9.35 -6.08
CA GLY A 162 -15.98 -7.96 -5.98
C GLY A 162 -15.60 -7.58 -4.55
N ILE A 163 -16.39 -7.96 -3.55
CA ILE A 163 -16.08 -7.77 -2.14
C ILE A 163 -14.76 -8.49 -1.76
N ALA A 164 -14.62 -9.77 -2.16
CA ALA A 164 -13.41 -10.54 -1.90
C ALA A 164 -12.17 -9.94 -2.57
N CYS A 165 -12.30 -9.47 -3.80
CA CYS A 165 -11.24 -8.77 -4.51
C CYS A 165 -10.84 -7.47 -3.83
N TYR A 166 -11.82 -6.70 -3.35
CA TYR A 166 -11.54 -5.44 -2.66
C TYR A 166 -10.87 -5.64 -1.30
N THR A 167 -11.26 -6.66 -0.53
CA THR A 167 -10.81 -6.84 0.86
C THR A 167 -9.60 -7.75 1.00
N VAL A 168 -9.60 -8.90 0.35
CA VAL A 168 -8.65 -10.01 0.59
C VAL A 168 -7.62 -10.12 -0.52
N LEU A 169 -8.06 -9.97 -1.77
CA LEU A 169 -7.20 -10.10 -2.93
C LEU A 169 -6.78 -8.69 -3.37
N PRO A 170 -5.55 -8.26 -3.07
CA PRO A 170 -5.10 -6.92 -3.43
C PRO A 170 -5.11 -6.76 -4.96
N ILE A 171 -5.99 -5.90 -5.45
CA ILE A 171 -6.09 -5.57 -6.87
C ILE A 171 -5.47 -4.21 -7.11
N TRP A 172 -4.52 -4.18 -8.00
CA TRP A 172 -3.87 -2.97 -8.45
C TRP A 172 -4.71 -2.32 -9.58
N GLY A 173 -5.05 -1.06 -9.44
CA GLY A 173 -5.60 -0.26 -10.53
C GLY A 173 -7.07 -0.51 -10.91
N VAL A 174 -7.85 -1.27 -10.15
CA VAL A 174 -9.30 -1.46 -10.42
C VAL A 174 -10.18 -0.42 -9.72
N THR A 175 -9.67 0.25 -8.73
CA THR A 175 -10.33 1.43 -8.17
C THR A 175 -9.96 2.62 -9.06
N GLY A 176 -10.91 3.06 -9.87
CA GLY A 176 -10.73 4.22 -10.74
C GLY A 176 -10.52 5.49 -9.92
N ASP A 177 -9.30 5.70 -9.49
CA ASP A 177 -8.83 6.99 -9.03
C ASP A 177 -8.37 7.74 -10.27
N SER A 178 -9.32 8.34 -10.94
CA SER A 178 -9.07 9.42 -11.89
C SER A 178 -9.11 10.75 -11.18
#